data_18a6df803670ba71a9cca7100030b70d
#
_entry.id   18a6df803670ba71a9cca7100030b70d
#
_cell.length_a   1.000
_cell.length_b   1.000
_cell.length_c   1.000
_cell.angle_alpha   90.00
_cell.angle_beta   90.00
_cell.angle_gamma   90.00
#
_symmetry.space_group_name_H-M   'P 1'
#
loop_
_entity.id
_entity.type
_entity.pdbx_description
1 polymer ?
#
loop_
_entity_poly.entity_id
_entity_poly.type
_entity_poly.pdbx_seq_one_letter_code
_entity_poly.pdbx_strand_id
1 'polypeptide(L)'
;MSNAAHPGFARTDLMANGPGTEGLMGLFGKILQPFASHSAAAGALPTLFAATSPAAKAGGYYGPNGFYEMKGSPSPAKIMPRAKDAAVNARLWDVSAALTGVSFDQVAAAA
;
A
#
# COMPACT_ATOMS: atom_id res chain seq x y z
N MET A 1 7.21 -14.78 6.50
CA MET A 1 7.72 -13.48 5.99
C MET A 1 6.54 -12.50 5.92
N SER A 2 6.68 -11.28 6.46
CA SER A 2 5.66 -10.23 6.40
C SER A 2 6.17 -9.09 5.53
N ASN A 3 5.34 -8.65 4.55
CA ASN A 3 5.64 -7.56 3.64
C ASN A 3 4.41 -6.68 3.49
N ALA A 4 4.60 -5.44 3.07
CA ALA A 4 3.54 -4.52 2.72
C ALA A 4 3.64 -4.12 1.24
N ALA A 5 2.50 -3.83 0.63
CA ALA A 5 2.44 -3.33 -0.73
C ALA A 5 1.31 -2.32 -0.89
N HIS A 6 1.46 -1.40 -1.84
CA HIS A 6 0.39 -0.52 -2.26
C HIS A 6 0.21 -0.56 -3.79
N PRO A 7 -1.02 -0.43 -4.28
CA PRO A 7 -1.32 -0.58 -5.71
C PRO A 7 -0.98 0.67 -6.54
N GLY A 8 -0.55 1.77 -5.91
CA GLY A 8 -0.51 3.06 -6.58
C GLY A 8 -1.92 3.59 -6.86
N PHE A 9 -2.09 4.30 -7.97
CA PHE A 9 -3.38 4.87 -8.38
C PHE A 9 -4.08 3.96 -9.39
N ALA A 10 -4.66 2.86 -8.89
CA ALA A 10 -5.38 1.90 -9.72
C ALA A 10 -6.83 2.32 -9.97
N ARG A 11 -7.31 2.15 -11.21
CA ARG A 11 -8.73 2.36 -11.56
C ARG A 11 -9.54 1.18 -11.04
N THR A 12 -10.37 1.45 -10.04
CA THR A 12 -11.30 0.50 -9.44
C THR A 12 -12.66 1.17 -9.24
N ASP A 13 -13.69 0.40 -8.93
CA ASP A 13 -15.02 0.91 -8.64
C ASP A 13 -15.06 1.82 -7.40
N LEU A 14 -14.07 1.71 -6.53
CA LEU A 14 -13.87 2.61 -5.40
C LEU A 14 -13.73 4.07 -5.84
N MET A 15 -13.04 4.31 -6.96
CA MET A 15 -12.86 5.64 -7.53
C MET A 15 -14.15 6.18 -8.14
N ALA A 16 -14.98 5.31 -8.72
CA ALA A 16 -16.27 5.69 -9.32
C ALA A 16 -17.31 6.03 -8.25
N ASN A 17 -17.24 5.39 -7.09
CA ASN A 17 -18.21 5.52 -6.00
C ASN A 17 -17.69 6.32 -4.79
N GLY A 18 -16.48 6.90 -4.89
CA GLY A 18 -15.88 7.68 -3.82
C GLY A 18 -16.46 9.09 -3.68
N PRO A 19 -16.38 9.71 -2.49
CA PRO A 19 -16.77 11.10 -2.30
C PRO A 19 -15.89 12.03 -3.16
N GLY A 20 -16.49 13.06 -3.77
CA GLY A 20 -15.78 14.06 -4.58
C GLY A 20 -15.79 13.80 -6.09
N THR A 21 -16.65 12.90 -6.57
CA THR A 21 -16.83 12.64 -8.02
C THR A 21 -17.70 13.69 -8.72
N GLU A 22 -18.25 14.65 -7.96
CA GLU A 22 -19.17 15.67 -8.48
C GLU A 22 -18.46 17.02 -8.68
N GLY A 23 -19.02 17.84 -9.59
CA GLY A 23 -18.55 19.19 -9.88
C GLY A 23 -17.28 19.28 -10.72
N LEU A 24 -16.70 20.48 -10.75
CA LEU A 24 -15.53 20.82 -11.58
C LEU A 24 -14.30 19.97 -11.23
N MET A 25 -14.09 19.66 -9.95
CA MET A 25 -12.99 18.80 -9.48
C MET A 25 -13.16 17.35 -9.95
N GLY A 26 -14.40 16.84 -9.98
CA GLY A 26 -14.70 15.51 -10.53
C GLY A 26 -14.44 15.44 -12.04
N LEU A 27 -14.75 16.50 -12.78
CA LEU A 27 -14.47 16.59 -14.21
C LEU A 27 -12.94 16.62 -14.49
N PHE A 28 -12.18 17.42 -13.74
CA PHE A 28 -10.71 17.44 -13.82
C PHE A 28 -10.11 16.06 -13.47
N GLY A 29 -10.63 15.42 -12.43
CA GLY A 29 -10.24 14.06 -12.06
C GLY A 29 -10.43 13.07 -13.20
N LYS A 30 -11.57 13.08 -13.87
CA LYS A 30 -11.87 12.21 -15.02
C LYS A 30 -10.96 12.43 -16.22
N ILE A 31 -10.57 13.69 -16.48
CA ILE A 31 -9.66 14.03 -17.59
C ILE A 31 -8.21 13.59 -17.29
N LEU A 32 -7.74 13.74 -16.06
CA LEU A 32 -6.38 13.38 -15.66
C LEU A 32 -6.20 11.90 -15.31
N GLN A 33 -7.28 11.22 -14.95
CA GLN A 33 -7.27 9.81 -14.55
C GLN A 33 -6.54 8.88 -15.53
N PRO A 34 -6.75 8.94 -16.86
CA PRO A 34 -6.05 8.06 -17.80
C PRO A 34 -4.52 8.21 -17.77
N PHE A 35 -4.04 9.41 -17.46
CA PHE A 35 -2.60 9.70 -17.41
C PHE A 35 -1.96 9.33 -16.07
N ALA A 36 -2.69 9.51 -14.97
CA ALA A 36 -2.19 9.29 -13.61
C ALA A 36 -2.42 7.86 -13.09
N SER A 37 -3.38 7.11 -13.66
CA SER A 37 -3.79 5.80 -13.16
C SER A 37 -3.38 4.65 -14.08
N HIS A 38 -3.45 3.45 -13.56
CA HIS A 38 -3.30 2.20 -14.31
C HIS A 38 -4.47 1.23 -14.04
N SER A 39 -4.52 0.12 -14.78
CA SER A 39 -5.58 -0.88 -14.61
C SER A 39 -5.54 -1.53 -13.23
N ALA A 40 -6.66 -2.08 -12.76
CA ALA A 40 -6.71 -2.87 -11.53
C ALA A 40 -5.73 -4.06 -11.55
N ALA A 41 -5.58 -4.72 -12.70
CA ALA A 41 -4.59 -5.79 -12.88
C ALA A 41 -3.15 -5.30 -12.67
N ALA A 42 -2.79 -4.13 -13.21
CA ALA A 42 -1.47 -3.53 -12.96
C ALA A 42 -1.30 -3.10 -11.50
N GLY A 43 -2.38 -2.65 -10.85
CA GLY A 43 -2.38 -2.32 -9.42
C GLY A 43 -2.18 -3.53 -8.50
N ALA A 44 -2.49 -4.72 -8.95
CA ALA A 44 -2.24 -5.96 -8.19
C ALA A 44 -0.77 -6.41 -8.22
N LEU A 45 0.02 -5.96 -9.20
CA LEU A 45 1.40 -6.42 -9.40
C LEU A 45 2.32 -6.18 -8.19
N PRO A 46 2.30 -5.03 -7.48
CA PRO A 46 3.13 -4.86 -6.28
C PRO A 46 2.81 -5.87 -5.18
N THR A 47 1.53 -6.22 -4.98
CA THR A 47 1.12 -7.25 -4.02
C THR A 47 1.62 -8.63 -4.43
N LEU A 48 1.47 -9.00 -5.70
CA LEU A 48 2.00 -10.25 -6.24
C LEU A 48 3.52 -10.30 -6.09
N PHE A 49 4.22 -9.22 -6.42
CA PHE A 49 5.67 -9.14 -6.23
C PHE A 49 6.07 -9.35 -4.77
N ALA A 50 5.42 -8.67 -3.84
CA ALA A 50 5.69 -8.80 -2.41
C ALA A 50 5.47 -10.23 -1.88
N ALA A 51 4.50 -10.95 -2.46
CA ALA A 51 4.14 -12.30 -2.03
C ALA A 51 4.97 -13.42 -2.69
N THR A 52 5.39 -13.25 -3.95
CA THR A 52 5.92 -14.36 -4.76
C THR A 52 7.32 -14.13 -5.32
N SER A 53 7.82 -12.90 -5.34
CA SER A 53 9.13 -12.61 -5.92
C SER A 53 10.26 -13.09 -5.01
N PRO A 54 11.25 -13.82 -5.54
CA PRO A 54 12.47 -14.16 -4.80
C PRO A 54 13.30 -12.92 -4.43
N ALA A 55 13.07 -11.79 -5.07
CA ALA A 55 13.71 -10.52 -4.75
C ALA A 55 13.01 -9.75 -3.60
N ALA A 56 11.83 -10.20 -3.18
CA ALA A 56 11.12 -9.59 -2.07
C ALA A 56 11.79 -9.94 -0.73
N LYS A 57 12.04 -8.93 0.09
CA LYS A 57 12.72 -9.08 1.39
C LYS A 57 11.71 -9.00 2.51
N ALA A 58 11.92 -9.74 3.59
CA ALA A 58 11.11 -9.65 4.80
C ALA A 58 11.09 -8.21 5.35
N GLY A 59 9.92 -7.74 5.74
CA GLY A 59 9.72 -6.34 6.16
C GLY A 59 9.74 -5.33 5.01
N GLY A 60 9.75 -5.80 3.76
CA GLY A 60 9.77 -4.93 2.58
C GLY A 60 8.45 -4.19 2.36
N TYR A 61 8.52 -3.01 1.77
CA TYR A 61 7.38 -2.23 1.29
C TYR A 61 7.52 -2.00 -0.20
N TYR A 62 6.48 -2.36 -0.97
CA TYR A 62 6.53 -2.39 -2.43
C TYR A 62 5.40 -1.59 -3.06
N GLY A 63 5.70 -0.93 -4.16
CA GLY A 63 4.76 -0.13 -4.92
C GLY A 63 5.22 0.07 -6.37
N PRO A 64 4.46 0.81 -7.18
CA PRO A 64 4.86 1.16 -8.54
C PRO A 64 6.05 2.12 -8.55
N ASN A 65 6.96 2.00 -9.52
CA ASN A 65 8.18 2.78 -9.61
C ASN A 65 8.07 4.09 -10.41
N GLY A 66 6.88 4.44 -10.89
CA GLY A 66 6.69 5.64 -11.70
C GLY A 66 6.48 6.90 -10.87
N PHE A 67 6.05 7.97 -11.55
CA PHE A 67 5.88 9.29 -10.95
C PHE A 67 5.00 9.24 -9.69
N TYR A 68 5.52 9.71 -8.55
CA TYR A 68 4.89 9.66 -7.23
C TYR A 68 4.34 8.28 -6.85
N GLU A 69 4.93 7.21 -7.34
CA GLU A 69 4.48 5.82 -7.09
C GLU A 69 3.00 5.58 -7.48
N MET A 70 2.48 6.38 -8.42
CA MET A 70 1.09 6.25 -8.86
C MET A 70 0.88 5.09 -9.83
N LYS A 71 1.85 4.83 -10.71
CA LYS A 71 1.80 3.74 -11.70
C LYS A 71 3.21 3.27 -12.05
N GLY A 72 3.34 2.09 -12.66
CA GLY A 72 4.63 1.55 -13.09
C GLY A 72 4.82 0.11 -12.68
N SER A 73 6.04 -0.38 -12.85
CA SER A 73 6.42 -1.74 -12.44
C SER A 73 6.63 -1.83 -10.93
N PRO A 74 6.43 -3.01 -10.32
CA PRO A 74 6.71 -3.23 -8.90
C PRO A 74 8.17 -2.93 -8.54
N SER A 75 8.39 -2.23 -7.45
CA SER A 75 9.72 -1.90 -6.91
C SER A 75 9.63 -1.65 -5.40
N PRO A 76 10.77 -1.59 -4.69
CA PRO A 76 10.78 -1.06 -3.33
C PRO A 76 10.20 0.35 -3.29
N ALA A 77 9.19 0.56 -2.46
CA ALA A 77 8.49 1.83 -2.30
C ALA A 77 9.14 2.70 -1.22
N LYS A 78 8.87 4.00 -1.27
CA LYS A 78 9.40 4.97 -0.32
C LYS A 78 8.69 4.86 1.03
N ILE A 79 9.45 4.50 2.06
CA ILE A 79 8.95 4.50 3.44
C ILE A 79 9.12 5.91 4.02
N MET A 80 8.03 6.51 4.46
CA MET A 80 8.05 7.83 5.08
C MET A 80 8.85 7.81 6.40
N PRO A 81 9.60 8.88 6.74
CA PRO A 81 10.42 8.90 7.96
C PRO A 81 9.67 8.55 9.23
N ARG A 82 8.41 9.01 9.36
CA ARG A 82 7.54 8.72 10.51
C ARG A 82 7.29 7.22 10.70
N ALA A 83 7.19 6.44 9.61
CA ALA A 83 7.00 5.00 9.66
C ALA A 83 8.26 4.22 10.00
N LYS A 84 9.42 4.89 10.09
CA LYS A 84 10.70 4.31 10.51
C LYS A 84 11.04 4.58 11.97
N ASP A 85 10.20 5.32 12.68
CA ASP A 85 10.38 5.60 14.11
C ASP A 85 10.04 4.35 14.93
N ALA A 86 11.08 3.72 15.47
CA ALA A 86 10.94 2.47 16.21
C ALA A 86 10.10 2.63 17.50
N ALA A 87 10.20 3.78 18.17
CA ALA A 87 9.43 4.02 19.39
C ALA A 87 7.94 4.19 19.09
N VAL A 88 7.61 4.92 18.02
CA VAL A 88 6.23 5.07 17.54
C VAL A 88 5.66 3.74 17.09
N ASN A 89 6.44 2.92 16.39
CA ASN A 89 6.01 1.61 15.91
C ASN A 89 5.74 0.64 17.08
N ALA A 90 6.63 0.59 18.08
CA ALA A 90 6.44 -0.23 19.26
C ALA A 90 5.16 0.18 20.00
N ARG A 91 4.97 1.49 20.24
CA ARG A 91 3.76 2.00 20.89
C ARG A 91 2.48 1.68 20.10
N LEU A 92 2.52 1.80 18.76
CA LEU A 92 1.39 1.44 17.91
C LEU A 92 1.02 -0.03 18.07
N TRP A 93 2.04 -0.90 18.14
CA TRP A 93 1.85 -2.33 18.35
C TRP A 93 1.17 -2.63 19.68
N ASP A 94 1.69 -2.06 20.78
CA ASP A 94 1.15 -2.25 22.13
C ASP A 94 -0.30 -1.76 22.25
N VAL A 95 -0.58 -0.56 21.72
CA VAL A 95 -1.94 0.01 21.69
C VAL A 95 -2.89 -0.86 20.87
N SER A 96 -2.44 -1.35 19.71
CA SER A 96 -3.26 -2.22 18.87
C SER A 96 -3.59 -3.53 19.57
N ALA A 97 -2.62 -4.16 20.22
CA ALA A 97 -2.84 -5.38 21.00
C ALA A 97 -3.82 -5.14 22.16
N ALA A 98 -3.66 -4.03 22.89
CA ALA A 98 -4.56 -3.67 23.99
C ALA A 98 -6.01 -3.43 23.54
N LEU A 99 -6.20 -2.75 22.40
CA LEU A 99 -7.54 -2.43 21.87
C LEU A 99 -8.25 -3.63 21.24
N THR A 100 -7.50 -4.53 20.62
CA THR A 100 -8.08 -5.69 19.92
C THR A 100 -8.15 -6.96 20.78
N GLY A 101 -7.37 -7.03 21.86
CA GLY A 101 -7.17 -8.25 22.62
C GLY A 101 -6.40 -9.34 21.89
N VAL A 102 -5.78 -9.03 20.74
CA VAL A 102 -5.00 -9.96 19.93
C VAL A 102 -3.51 -9.76 20.19
N SER A 103 -2.80 -10.84 20.51
CA SER A 103 -1.34 -10.86 20.62
C SER A 103 -0.75 -11.91 19.68
N PHE A 104 0.44 -11.63 19.16
CA PHE A 104 1.16 -12.52 18.23
C PHE A 104 2.32 -13.24 18.91
N ASP A 105 2.42 -13.22 20.24
CA ASP A 105 3.50 -13.85 20.98
C ASP A 105 3.55 -15.36 20.74
N GLN A 106 2.39 -15.99 20.53
CA GLN A 106 2.29 -17.42 20.23
C GLN A 106 2.79 -17.77 18.81
N VAL A 107 2.75 -16.83 17.87
CA VAL A 107 3.24 -17.03 16.50
C VAL A 107 4.76 -16.97 16.46
N ALA A 108 5.36 -16.10 17.27
CA ALA A 108 6.81 -15.99 17.39
C ALA A 108 7.44 -17.23 18.05
N ALA A 109 6.71 -17.93 18.92
CA ALA A 109 7.18 -19.16 19.57
C ALA A 109 7.10 -20.40 18.67
N ALA A 110 6.37 -20.34 17.53
CA ALA A 110 6.17 -21.45 16.60
C ALA A 110 7.05 -21.37 15.33
N ALA A 111 7.88 -20.34 15.19
CA ALA A 111 8.78 -20.11 14.06
C ALA A 111 10.24 -20.43 14.42
#